data_5f9006d7fa01860e906e66f553224278
#
_entry.id   5f9006d7fa01860e906e66f553224278
#
_cell.length_a   1.000
_cell.length_b   1.000
_cell.length_c   1.000
_cell.angle_alpha   90.00
_cell.angle_beta   90.00
_cell.angle_gamma   90.00
#
_symmetry.space_group_name_H-M   'P 1'
#
loop_
_entity.id
_entity.type
_entity.pdbx_description
1 polymer ?
#
loop_
_entity_poly.entity_id
_entity_poly.type
_entity_poly.pdbx_seq_one_letter_code
_entity_poly.pdbx_strand_id
1 'polypeptide(L)'
;LPRTLSPASGDAGETEVTLTVGENGTGALRSGEVKIVTAQTGLEETVSVSQNAKDNLFEDDGQQVGHVYYNEPFDWAIPFGMDDQVGLNGTKWTRLSVQKNDEIKAAWAKCGLTDFNPDANCLFIASDYLHMGGKNIQTGVILPAIGVKAGQSTDVELSMETCANIGGSGTPDGVTVTVEITAGPGTVNGDSEKLCEPMTPAPSWG
;
A
#
# COMPACT_ATOMS: atom_id res chain seq x y z
N LEU A 1 -14.49 4.28 21.20
CA LEU A 1 -13.05 4.26 21.41
C LEU A 1 -12.75 4.10 22.89
N PRO A 2 -12.14 2.97 23.35
CA PRO A 2 -11.59 2.94 24.70
C PRO A 2 -10.47 3.98 24.77
N ARG A 3 -10.64 4.97 25.63
CA ARG A 3 -9.70 6.06 25.78
C ARG A 3 -9.56 6.47 27.23
N THR A 4 -8.37 6.91 27.60
CA THR A 4 -8.10 7.54 28.88
C THR A 4 -7.43 8.87 28.68
N LEU A 5 -7.75 9.82 29.52
CA LEU A 5 -7.11 11.12 29.61
C LEU A 5 -6.41 11.23 30.96
N SER A 6 -5.18 11.68 30.98
CA SER A 6 -4.42 11.87 32.22
C SER A 6 -3.52 13.11 32.11
N PRO A 7 -3.68 14.10 33.01
CA PRO A 7 -4.80 14.26 33.93
C PRO A 7 -6.11 14.60 33.21
N ALA A 8 -7.26 14.34 33.83
CA ALA A 8 -8.58 14.67 33.29
C ALA A 8 -9.04 16.10 33.62
N SER A 9 -8.29 16.82 34.44
CA SER A 9 -8.49 18.22 34.76
C SER A 9 -7.16 18.88 35.11
N GLY A 10 -7.09 20.20 34.99
CA GLY A 10 -5.94 21.02 35.32
C GLY A 10 -6.36 22.37 35.86
N ASP A 11 -5.44 23.06 36.51
CA ASP A 11 -5.63 24.43 36.99
C ASP A 11 -5.36 25.47 35.89
N ALA A 12 -5.56 26.73 36.20
CA ALA A 12 -5.26 27.84 35.29
C ALA A 12 -3.75 27.84 34.92
N GLY A 13 -3.46 27.91 33.65
CA GLY A 13 -2.11 27.88 33.11
C GLY A 13 -1.96 26.78 32.06
N GLU A 14 -0.74 26.34 31.87
CA GLU A 14 -0.42 25.25 30.93
C GLU A 14 -0.49 23.90 31.65
N THR A 15 -1.25 22.98 31.10
CA THR A 15 -1.36 21.60 31.59
C THR A 15 -1.18 20.66 30.44
N GLU A 16 -0.18 19.81 30.53
CA GLU A 16 0.01 18.71 29.55
C GLU A 16 -0.97 17.57 29.84
N VAL A 17 -1.76 17.20 28.85
CA VAL A 17 -2.74 16.11 28.93
C VAL A 17 -2.37 14.99 27.97
N THR A 18 -2.15 13.81 28.51
CA THR A 18 -1.90 12.61 27.69
C THR A 18 -3.21 11.92 27.34
N LEU A 19 -3.49 11.79 26.05
CA LEU A 19 -4.57 10.97 25.53
C LEU A 19 -4.02 9.59 25.14
N THR A 20 -4.45 8.55 25.82
CA THR A 20 -4.16 7.17 25.43
C THR A 20 -5.37 6.57 24.74
N VAL A 21 -5.17 6.08 23.52
CA VAL A 21 -6.20 5.44 22.70
C VAL A 21 -5.79 4.00 22.46
N GLY A 22 -6.69 3.06 22.69
CA GLY A 22 -6.46 1.64 22.39
C GLY A 22 -6.24 1.41 20.90
N GLU A 23 -5.65 0.29 20.53
CA GLU A 23 -5.40 -0.08 19.14
C GLU A 23 -6.66 -0.01 18.28
N ASN A 24 -6.49 0.40 17.03
CA ASN A 24 -7.55 0.40 16.04
C ASN A 24 -7.53 -0.92 15.24
N GLY A 25 -8.16 -1.94 15.76
CA GLY A 25 -8.28 -3.24 15.06
C GLY A 25 -9.44 -3.31 14.06
N THR A 26 -10.02 -2.17 13.63
CA THR A 26 -11.22 -2.21 12.77
C THR A 26 -10.92 -2.26 11.27
N GLY A 27 -9.66 -2.20 10.86
CA GLY A 27 -9.29 -2.13 9.44
C GLY A 27 -9.66 -0.81 8.73
N ALA A 28 -10.21 0.18 9.44
CA ALA A 28 -10.62 1.47 8.90
C ALA A 28 -10.17 2.63 9.78
N LEU A 29 -10.01 3.80 9.20
CA LEU A 29 -9.80 5.03 9.94
C LEU A 29 -10.96 5.22 10.93
N ARG A 30 -10.63 5.51 12.18
CA ARG A 30 -11.61 5.92 13.18
C ARG A 30 -11.27 7.29 13.73
N SER A 31 -12.27 8.07 14.06
CA SER A 31 -12.12 9.40 14.63
C SER A 31 -12.95 9.55 15.90
N GLY A 32 -12.61 10.55 16.67
CA GLY A 32 -13.32 10.95 17.86
C GLY A 32 -12.92 12.37 18.25
N GLU A 33 -13.57 12.88 19.26
CA GLU A 33 -13.35 14.23 19.74
C GLU A 33 -13.01 14.22 21.23
N VAL A 34 -12.13 15.11 21.63
CA VAL A 34 -11.85 15.46 23.01
C VAL A 34 -12.38 16.87 23.24
N LYS A 35 -13.30 17.03 24.18
CA LYS A 35 -13.80 18.33 24.61
C LYS A 35 -13.04 18.82 25.81
N ILE A 36 -12.62 20.05 25.75
CA ILE A 36 -12.00 20.81 26.86
C ILE A 36 -13.02 21.83 27.30
N VAL A 37 -13.40 21.82 28.57
CA VAL A 37 -14.42 22.72 29.12
C VAL A 37 -13.83 23.50 30.29
N THR A 38 -13.96 24.82 30.27
CA THR A 38 -13.57 25.64 31.41
C THR A 38 -14.68 25.65 32.47
N ALA A 39 -14.34 25.24 33.67
CA ALA A 39 -15.32 25.08 34.75
C ALA A 39 -16.04 26.41 35.15
N GLN A 40 -15.37 27.55 35.00
CA GLN A 40 -15.91 28.84 35.42
C GLN A 40 -16.78 29.54 34.37
N THR A 41 -16.42 29.40 33.10
CA THR A 41 -17.08 30.15 32.01
C THR A 41 -17.91 29.23 31.09
N GLY A 42 -17.78 27.93 31.22
CA GLY A 42 -18.44 26.97 30.33
C GLY A 42 -17.95 27.03 28.87
N LEU A 43 -16.83 27.72 28.60
CA LEU A 43 -16.25 27.73 27.25
C LEU A 43 -15.77 26.34 26.91
N GLU A 44 -16.14 25.91 25.72
CA GLU A 44 -15.78 24.58 25.17
C GLU A 44 -14.83 24.74 23.98
N GLU A 45 -13.80 23.90 23.97
CA GLU A 45 -12.93 23.72 22.83
C GLU A 45 -12.93 22.22 22.45
N THR A 46 -12.89 21.93 21.16
CA THR A 46 -12.95 20.56 20.69
C THR A 46 -11.69 20.23 19.88
N VAL A 47 -11.00 19.19 20.27
CA VAL A 47 -9.85 18.64 19.54
C VAL A 47 -10.27 17.36 18.84
N SER A 48 -10.22 17.36 17.52
CA SER A 48 -10.47 16.16 16.73
C SER A 48 -9.24 15.25 16.76
N VAL A 49 -9.48 13.98 17.03
CA VAL A 49 -8.45 12.95 17.06
C VAL A 49 -8.81 11.88 16.04
N SER A 50 -7.89 11.57 15.15
CA SER A 50 -8.03 10.47 14.20
C SER A 50 -6.95 9.43 14.45
N GLN A 51 -7.31 8.17 14.26
CA GLN A 51 -6.40 7.04 14.35
C GLN A 51 -6.58 6.19 13.09
N ASN A 52 -5.51 6.06 12.33
CA ASN A 52 -5.50 5.14 11.21
C ASN A 52 -5.83 3.73 11.68
N ALA A 53 -6.29 2.90 10.78
CA ALA A 53 -6.29 1.47 11.01
C ALA A 53 -4.90 1.06 11.50
N LYS A 54 -4.83 0.13 12.42
CA LYS A 54 -3.56 -0.52 12.74
C LYS A 54 -3.01 -1.05 11.41
N ASP A 55 -1.72 -0.88 11.16
CA ASP A 55 -1.03 -1.43 9.98
C ASP A 55 -1.04 -2.97 9.93
N ASN A 56 -1.87 -3.58 10.72
CA ASN A 56 -2.20 -5.01 10.76
C ASN A 56 -3.39 -5.35 9.85
N LEU A 57 -3.55 -4.65 8.77
CA LEU A 57 -4.47 -5.05 7.68
C LEU A 57 -4.20 -6.50 7.22
N PHE A 58 -3.12 -7.08 7.71
CA PHE A 58 -2.58 -8.36 7.30
C PHE A 58 -2.47 -9.39 8.43
N GLU A 59 -2.98 -9.09 9.64
CA GLU A 59 -3.14 -10.13 10.65
C GLU A 59 -4.37 -10.97 10.29
N ASP A 60 -4.13 -12.23 9.97
CA ASP A 60 -5.18 -13.23 9.90
C ASP A 60 -5.89 -13.29 11.25
N ASP A 61 -7.16 -12.90 11.28
CA ASP A 61 -8.02 -13.09 12.44
C ASP A 61 -8.46 -14.57 12.57
N GLY A 62 -8.00 -15.42 11.64
CA GLY A 62 -8.13 -16.86 11.67
C GLY A 62 -9.52 -17.35 11.27
N GLN A 63 -10.36 -16.51 10.65
CA GLN A 63 -11.79 -16.83 10.68
C GLN A 63 -12.53 -16.78 9.33
N GLN A 64 -11.97 -16.21 8.27
CA GLN A 64 -12.81 -16.03 7.08
C GLN A 64 -12.16 -16.41 5.76
N VAL A 65 -12.70 -17.45 5.14
CA VAL A 65 -12.48 -17.70 3.71
C VAL A 65 -12.94 -16.47 2.93
N GLY A 66 -12.06 -15.92 2.11
CA GLY A 66 -12.31 -14.72 1.32
C GLY A 66 -11.92 -13.40 2.00
N HIS A 67 -11.21 -13.45 3.14
CA HIS A 67 -10.61 -12.25 3.71
C HIS A 67 -9.59 -11.64 2.76
N VAL A 68 -9.74 -10.34 2.47
CA VAL A 68 -8.80 -9.61 1.63
C VAL A 68 -7.72 -8.98 2.50
N TYR A 69 -6.52 -9.52 2.46
CA TYR A 69 -5.38 -9.00 3.21
C TYR A 69 -4.82 -7.72 2.63
N TYR A 70 -4.85 -7.61 1.32
CA TYR A 70 -4.34 -6.44 0.60
C TYR A 70 -5.07 -6.31 -0.72
N ASN A 71 -5.43 -5.08 -1.08
CA ASN A 71 -5.99 -4.77 -2.39
C ASN A 71 -5.46 -3.41 -2.84
N GLU A 72 -4.85 -3.37 -4.01
CA GLU A 72 -4.28 -2.15 -4.56
C GLU A 72 -4.75 -1.97 -6.01
N PRO A 73 -5.78 -1.16 -6.24
CA PRO A 73 -6.31 -0.87 -7.58
C PRO A 73 -5.54 0.24 -8.31
N PHE A 74 -4.57 0.89 -7.67
CA PHE A 74 -3.82 2.03 -8.18
C PHE A 74 -4.63 3.28 -8.50
N ASP A 75 -5.84 3.42 -7.99
CA ASP A 75 -6.71 4.59 -8.22
C ASP A 75 -6.03 5.90 -7.83
N TRP A 76 -5.14 5.88 -6.84
CA TRP A 76 -4.36 7.03 -6.44
C TRP A 76 -3.39 7.52 -7.51
N ALA A 77 -3.03 6.68 -8.47
CA ALA A 77 -2.13 7.02 -9.56
C ALA A 77 -2.83 7.82 -10.67
N ILE A 78 -4.15 7.68 -10.81
CA ILE A 78 -4.95 8.32 -11.86
C ILE A 78 -4.69 9.84 -11.97
N PRO A 79 -4.65 10.62 -10.88
CA PRO A 79 -4.39 12.07 -10.98
C PRO A 79 -2.99 12.43 -11.49
N PHE A 80 -2.03 11.52 -11.36
CA PHE A 80 -0.65 11.70 -11.76
C PHE A 80 -0.29 10.95 -13.04
N GLY A 81 -1.06 9.91 -13.34
CA GLY A 81 -0.89 9.08 -14.51
C GLY A 81 -1.22 9.87 -15.74
N MET A 82 -0.30 9.91 -16.67
CA MET A 82 -0.65 10.36 -18.01
C MET A 82 -1.31 9.20 -18.72
N ASP A 83 -2.41 9.48 -19.41
CA ASP A 83 -2.98 8.53 -20.34
C ASP A 83 -1.83 7.92 -21.14
N ASP A 84 -1.74 6.61 -21.09
CA ASP A 84 -0.86 5.85 -21.95
C ASP A 84 -1.37 6.01 -23.40
N GLN A 85 -1.29 7.21 -23.87
CA GLN A 85 -1.36 7.47 -25.28
C GLN A 85 -0.14 6.81 -25.85
N VAL A 86 -0.27 5.51 -26.07
CA VAL A 86 0.60 4.83 -27.01
C VAL A 86 0.64 5.74 -28.23
N GLY A 87 1.67 6.53 -28.29
CA GLY A 87 1.79 7.51 -29.35
C GLY A 87 1.88 6.82 -30.69
N LEU A 88 0.73 6.54 -31.22
CA LEU A 88 0.56 6.36 -32.64
C LEU A 88 0.95 7.69 -33.29
N ASN A 89 2.12 8.12 -33.34
CA ASN A 89 2.68 9.29 -34.04
C ASN A 89 3.71 10.07 -33.22
N GLY A 90 4.56 9.40 -32.43
CA GLY A 90 5.74 10.05 -31.89
C GLY A 90 5.52 10.92 -30.66
N THR A 91 4.41 10.78 -29.98
CA THR A 91 4.19 11.39 -28.66
C THR A 91 5.10 10.72 -27.63
N LYS A 92 5.87 11.50 -26.92
CA LYS A 92 6.77 11.03 -25.89
C LYS A 92 5.96 10.42 -24.75
N TRP A 93 6.27 9.20 -24.39
CA TRP A 93 5.86 8.60 -23.14
C TRP A 93 6.36 9.46 -21.98
N THR A 94 5.47 10.06 -21.27
CA THR A 94 5.84 10.76 -20.04
C THR A 94 5.57 9.81 -18.90
N ARG A 95 6.56 9.02 -18.55
CA ARG A 95 6.53 8.14 -17.38
C ARG A 95 6.93 8.93 -16.15
N LEU A 96 6.12 8.88 -15.12
CA LEU A 96 6.41 9.51 -13.85
C LEU A 96 6.92 8.44 -12.87
N SER A 97 8.18 8.55 -12.51
CA SER A 97 8.79 7.65 -11.53
C SER A 97 8.19 7.86 -10.15
N VAL A 98 7.89 6.76 -9.45
CA VAL A 98 7.43 6.79 -8.06
C VAL A 98 8.47 7.38 -7.10
N GLN A 99 9.73 7.50 -7.53
CA GLN A 99 10.82 7.99 -6.68
C GLN A 99 11.20 9.47 -6.91
N LYS A 100 10.75 10.08 -8.00
CA LYS A 100 11.28 11.40 -8.44
C LYS A 100 10.34 12.58 -8.25
N ASN A 101 9.11 12.36 -7.86
CA ASN A 101 8.14 13.42 -7.63
C ASN A 101 7.64 13.31 -6.19
N ASP A 102 7.70 14.38 -5.43
CA ASP A 102 7.37 14.34 -4.00
C ASP A 102 5.89 14.01 -3.74
N GLU A 103 4.97 14.48 -4.59
CA GLU A 103 3.54 14.18 -4.45
C GLU A 103 3.26 12.70 -4.77
N ILE A 104 3.85 12.19 -5.85
CA ILE A 104 3.73 10.78 -6.23
C ILE A 104 4.35 9.89 -5.15
N LYS A 105 5.52 10.27 -4.66
CA LYS A 105 6.22 9.55 -3.58
C LYS A 105 5.38 9.51 -2.30
N ALA A 106 4.71 10.61 -1.96
CA ALA A 106 3.83 10.66 -0.80
C ALA A 106 2.56 9.80 -0.99
N ALA A 107 2.02 9.73 -2.20
CA ALA A 107 0.90 8.85 -2.53
C ALA A 107 1.35 7.37 -2.54
N TRP A 108 2.48 7.06 -3.16
CA TRP A 108 3.11 5.75 -3.14
C TRP A 108 3.33 5.22 -1.73
N ALA A 109 3.85 6.06 -0.82
CA ALA A 109 4.08 5.66 0.56
C ALA A 109 2.81 5.22 1.30
N LYS A 110 1.63 5.62 0.83
CA LYS A 110 0.35 5.26 1.44
C LYS A 110 -0.21 3.93 0.93
N CYS A 111 0.19 3.48 -0.24
CA CYS A 111 -0.29 2.20 -0.78
C CYS A 111 0.34 0.98 -0.10
N GLY A 112 1.39 1.18 0.69
CA GLY A 112 2.05 0.11 1.44
C GLY A 112 3.02 -0.75 0.63
N LEU A 113 3.11 -0.54 -0.68
CA LEU A 113 4.08 -1.23 -1.52
C LEU A 113 5.48 -0.63 -1.35
N THR A 114 6.48 -1.48 -1.52
CA THR A 114 7.88 -1.05 -1.54
C THR A 114 8.49 -1.36 -2.90
N ASP A 115 9.25 -0.42 -3.45
CA ASP A 115 10.00 -0.65 -4.67
C ASP A 115 11.11 -1.68 -4.41
N PHE A 116 11.11 -2.76 -5.17
CA PHE A 116 12.11 -3.83 -5.06
C PHE A 116 13.52 -3.37 -5.39
N ASN A 117 13.65 -2.45 -6.35
CA ASN A 117 14.95 -1.97 -6.83
C ASN A 117 14.94 -0.43 -7.04
N PRO A 118 14.89 0.34 -5.93
CA PRO A 118 14.71 1.79 -6.01
C PRO A 118 15.87 2.51 -6.72
N ASP A 119 17.06 1.97 -6.65
CA ASP A 119 18.25 2.56 -7.30
C ASP A 119 18.17 2.49 -8.83
N ALA A 120 17.48 1.48 -9.36
CA ALA A 120 17.25 1.37 -10.79
C ALA A 120 16.32 2.44 -11.34
N ASN A 121 15.43 2.98 -10.48
CA ASN A 121 14.42 3.97 -10.84
C ASN A 121 13.62 3.58 -12.09
N CYS A 122 13.18 2.34 -12.13
CA CYS A 122 12.46 1.72 -13.23
C CYS A 122 11.02 1.33 -12.87
N LEU A 123 10.48 1.93 -11.81
CA LEU A 123 9.09 1.80 -11.41
C LEU A 123 8.37 3.12 -11.68
N PHE A 124 7.37 3.08 -12.54
CA PHE A 124 6.64 4.26 -13.01
C PHE A 124 5.15 4.07 -12.80
N ILE A 125 4.44 5.18 -12.65
CA ILE A 125 2.98 5.17 -12.70
C ILE A 125 2.49 5.46 -14.12
N ALA A 126 1.42 4.80 -14.47
CA ALA A 126 0.54 5.12 -15.58
C ALA A 126 -0.85 5.43 -15.01
N SER A 127 -1.90 5.53 -15.79
CA SER A 127 -3.21 5.99 -15.28
C SER A 127 -3.65 5.30 -13.99
N ASP A 128 -3.84 3.99 -14.04
CA ASP A 128 -4.35 3.17 -12.93
C ASP A 128 -3.55 1.87 -12.77
N TYR A 129 -2.30 1.89 -13.19
CA TYR A 129 -1.41 0.74 -13.09
C TYR A 129 0.06 1.16 -12.93
N LEU A 130 0.90 0.22 -12.56
CA LEU A 130 2.35 0.39 -12.55
C LEU A 130 2.97 -0.10 -13.85
N HIS A 131 3.83 0.71 -14.40
CA HIS A 131 4.73 0.28 -15.48
C HIS A 131 6.11 -0.02 -14.88
N MET A 132 6.52 -1.26 -15.02
CA MET A 132 7.80 -1.75 -14.49
C MET A 132 8.73 -2.08 -15.64
N GLY A 133 9.98 -1.69 -15.51
CA GLY A 133 11.00 -2.24 -16.38
C GLY A 133 11.97 -1.24 -16.99
N GLY A 134 13.05 -1.83 -17.42
CA GLY A 134 14.12 -1.28 -18.20
C GLY A 134 14.88 -2.43 -18.81
N LYS A 135 15.62 -2.17 -19.88
CA LYS A 135 16.37 -3.22 -20.58
C LYS A 135 17.40 -3.86 -19.64
N ASN A 136 17.24 -5.18 -19.43
CA ASN A 136 18.10 -5.99 -18.55
C ASN A 136 18.09 -5.53 -17.07
N ILE A 137 16.99 -4.97 -16.61
CA ILE A 137 16.84 -4.54 -15.21
C ILE A 137 15.70 -5.36 -14.60
N GLN A 138 16.00 -5.98 -13.47
CA GLN A 138 14.97 -6.59 -12.64
C GLN A 138 14.30 -5.51 -11.80
N THR A 139 12.99 -5.42 -11.90
CA THR A 139 12.15 -4.48 -11.16
C THR A 139 10.95 -5.22 -10.57
N GLY A 140 10.34 -4.64 -9.58
CA GLY A 140 9.17 -5.24 -8.95
C GLY A 140 8.71 -4.43 -7.75
N VAL A 141 7.72 -4.97 -7.08
CA VAL A 141 7.18 -4.42 -5.84
C VAL A 141 7.18 -5.49 -4.76
N ILE A 142 7.42 -5.06 -3.53
CA ILE A 142 7.27 -5.89 -2.34
C ILE A 142 5.95 -5.50 -1.70
N LEU A 143 5.07 -6.48 -1.55
CA LEU A 143 3.80 -6.29 -0.84
C LEU A 143 4.06 -6.14 0.67
N PRO A 144 3.14 -5.49 1.38
CA PRO A 144 3.18 -5.48 2.84
C PRO A 144 3.20 -6.90 3.42
N ALA A 145 3.82 -7.04 4.58
CA ALA A 145 3.87 -8.34 5.25
C ALA A 145 2.46 -8.79 5.66
N ILE A 146 2.11 -10.02 5.33
CA ILE A 146 0.89 -10.66 5.82
C ILE A 146 1.20 -11.23 7.20
N GLY A 147 0.52 -10.72 8.22
CA GLY A 147 0.68 -11.17 9.59
C GLY A 147 -0.24 -12.33 9.90
N VAL A 148 0.34 -13.46 10.32
CA VAL A 148 -0.38 -14.60 10.87
C VAL A 148 -0.03 -14.72 12.34
N LYS A 149 -1.02 -14.99 13.20
CA LYS A 149 -0.77 -15.17 14.64
C LYS A 149 0.21 -16.30 14.87
N ALA A 150 1.06 -16.14 15.89
CA ALA A 150 2.04 -17.15 16.24
C ALA A 150 1.39 -18.54 16.45
N GLY A 151 1.93 -19.54 15.77
CA GLY A 151 1.41 -20.91 15.83
C GLY A 151 0.23 -21.20 14.89
N GLN A 152 -0.16 -20.25 14.08
CA GLN A 152 -1.17 -20.43 13.04
C GLN A 152 -0.52 -20.39 11.66
N SER A 153 -1.21 -20.94 10.68
CA SER A 153 -0.88 -20.86 9.26
C SER A 153 -2.13 -20.55 8.47
N THR A 154 -1.99 -19.88 7.35
CA THR A 154 -3.09 -19.63 6.41
C THR A 154 -2.60 -19.77 4.98
N ASP A 155 -3.50 -20.20 4.11
CA ASP A 155 -3.27 -20.19 2.69
C ASP A 155 -3.76 -18.86 2.13
N VAL A 156 -2.93 -18.20 1.33
CA VAL A 156 -3.24 -16.91 0.72
C VAL A 156 -3.14 -17.04 -0.79
N GLU A 157 -4.17 -16.60 -1.47
CA GLU A 157 -4.15 -16.46 -2.94
C GLU A 157 -3.73 -15.06 -3.31
N LEU A 158 -2.72 -14.94 -4.18
CA LEU A 158 -2.35 -13.70 -4.84
C LEU A 158 -2.88 -13.69 -6.26
N SER A 159 -3.77 -12.76 -6.56
CA SER A 159 -4.21 -12.47 -7.92
C SER A 159 -3.66 -11.11 -8.37
N MET A 160 -3.26 -11.02 -9.62
CA MET A 160 -2.79 -9.77 -10.22
C MET A 160 -3.05 -9.78 -11.73
N GLU A 161 -3.38 -8.64 -12.27
CA GLU A 161 -3.42 -8.43 -13.71
C GLU A 161 -2.06 -7.96 -14.20
N THR A 162 -1.58 -8.57 -15.26
CA THR A 162 -0.28 -8.24 -15.85
C THR A 162 -0.36 -8.20 -17.37
N CYS A 163 0.35 -7.25 -17.96
CA CYS A 163 0.41 -7.09 -19.40
C CYS A 163 1.86 -6.84 -19.85
N ALA A 164 2.30 -7.52 -20.90
CA ALA A 164 3.59 -7.25 -21.50
C ALA A 164 3.53 -5.92 -22.28
N ASN A 165 4.54 -5.07 -22.12
CA ASN A 165 4.65 -3.85 -22.93
C ASN A 165 4.90 -4.23 -24.40
N ILE A 166 4.21 -3.52 -25.29
CA ILE A 166 4.44 -3.62 -26.73
C ILE A 166 5.23 -2.39 -27.15
N GLY A 167 6.49 -2.59 -27.47
CA GLY A 167 7.35 -1.52 -27.96
C GLY A 167 6.99 -1.02 -29.35
N GLY A 168 7.69 0.01 -29.82
CA GLY A 168 7.48 0.60 -31.15
C GLY A 168 7.66 -0.34 -32.34
N SER A 169 8.17 -1.53 -32.13
CA SER A 169 8.28 -2.63 -33.13
C SER A 169 6.95 -3.37 -33.33
N GLY A 170 5.96 -3.15 -32.45
CA GLY A 170 4.72 -3.91 -32.44
C GLY A 170 4.86 -5.34 -31.88
N THR A 171 6.02 -5.65 -31.31
CA THR A 171 6.31 -6.96 -30.70
C THR A 171 6.28 -6.82 -29.19
N PRO A 172 5.61 -7.71 -28.44
CA PRO A 172 5.66 -7.73 -27.00
C PRO A 172 7.10 -7.89 -26.49
N ASP A 173 7.42 -7.19 -25.41
CA ASP A 173 8.68 -7.39 -24.74
C ASP A 173 8.74 -8.80 -24.12
N GLY A 174 9.87 -9.48 -24.31
CA GLY A 174 10.11 -10.81 -23.75
C GLY A 174 10.42 -10.73 -22.26
N VAL A 175 9.39 -10.47 -21.45
CA VAL A 175 9.49 -10.34 -20.00
C VAL A 175 8.88 -11.54 -19.29
N THR A 176 9.39 -11.84 -18.11
CA THR A 176 8.80 -12.80 -17.19
C THR A 176 8.48 -12.14 -15.86
N VAL A 177 7.42 -12.60 -15.22
CA VAL A 177 7.02 -12.20 -13.87
C VAL A 177 7.22 -13.39 -12.95
N THR A 178 7.80 -13.14 -11.80
CA THR A 178 7.95 -14.12 -10.72
C THR A 178 7.36 -13.55 -9.44
N VAL A 179 6.83 -14.42 -8.60
CA VAL A 179 6.39 -14.11 -7.24
C VAL A 179 7.32 -14.82 -6.28
N GLU A 180 7.85 -14.07 -5.33
CA GLU A 180 8.79 -14.57 -4.34
C GLU A 180 8.36 -14.17 -2.93
N ILE A 181 8.51 -15.08 -1.97
CA ILE A 181 8.39 -14.75 -0.54
C ILE A 181 9.73 -14.23 -0.05
N THR A 182 9.86 -12.93 0.06
CA THR A 182 11.11 -12.25 0.45
C THR A 182 11.44 -12.38 1.93
N ALA A 183 10.43 -12.63 2.78
CA ALA A 183 10.62 -12.76 4.22
C ALA A 183 9.58 -13.73 4.82
N GLY A 184 9.93 -14.29 5.99
CA GLY A 184 9.03 -15.16 6.74
C GLY A 184 9.10 -16.64 6.34
N PRO A 185 8.31 -17.50 6.99
CA PRO A 185 8.38 -18.96 6.85
C PRO A 185 7.53 -19.53 5.70
N GLY A 186 6.72 -18.72 5.03
CA GLY A 186 5.79 -19.17 3.99
C GLY A 186 6.47 -19.85 2.80
N THR A 187 5.69 -20.56 2.00
CA THR A 187 6.09 -21.22 0.76
C THR A 187 5.13 -20.87 -0.36
N VAL A 188 5.55 -20.99 -1.60
CA VAL A 188 4.72 -20.77 -2.77
C VAL A 188 4.12 -22.11 -3.23
N ASN A 189 2.83 -22.12 -3.52
CA ASN A 189 2.10 -23.29 -4.05
C ASN A 189 2.22 -24.58 -3.20
N GLY A 190 2.44 -24.42 -1.89
CA GLY A 190 2.58 -25.56 -0.98
C GLY A 190 3.93 -26.29 -1.06
N ASP A 191 4.82 -25.81 -1.92
CA ASP A 191 6.17 -26.37 -2.07
C ASP A 191 7.11 -25.90 -0.95
N SER A 192 8.30 -26.52 -0.87
CA SER A 192 9.35 -26.04 0.04
C SER A 192 10.03 -24.75 -0.44
N GLU A 193 9.67 -24.27 -1.61
CA GLU A 193 10.29 -23.14 -2.27
C GLU A 193 9.56 -21.83 -2.01
N LYS A 194 10.29 -20.74 -2.14
CA LYS A 194 9.78 -19.38 -1.94
C LYS A 194 9.58 -18.61 -3.25
N LEU A 195 9.89 -19.22 -4.37
CA LEU A 195 9.82 -18.62 -5.70
C LEU A 195 8.90 -19.45 -6.60
N CYS A 196 7.94 -18.78 -7.24
CA CYS A 196 7.10 -19.44 -8.24
C CYS A 196 7.85 -19.63 -9.58
N GLU A 197 7.35 -20.55 -10.40
CA GLU A 197 7.76 -20.66 -11.79
C GLU A 197 7.50 -19.33 -12.54
N PRO A 198 8.42 -18.91 -13.43
CA PRO A 198 8.25 -17.70 -14.19
C PRO A 198 7.01 -17.73 -15.09
N MET A 199 6.23 -16.67 -15.04
CA MET A 199 5.05 -16.47 -15.88
C MET A 199 5.36 -15.48 -17.00
N THR A 200 4.81 -15.70 -18.18
CA THR A 200 4.91 -14.73 -19.28
C THR A 200 3.60 -13.96 -19.40
N PRO A 201 3.60 -12.64 -19.17
CA PRO A 201 2.40 -11.83 -19.33
C PRO A 201 1.86 -11.85 -20.76
N ALA A 202 0.53 -11.76 -20.86
CA ALA A 202 -0.12 -11.58 -22.16
C ALA A 202 0.24 -10.19 -22.76
N PRO A 203 0.17 -10.03 -24.07
CA PRO A 203 0.43 -8.73 -24.73
C PRO A 203 -0.73 -7.76 -24.65
N SER A 204 -1.80 -8.11 -23.99
CA SER A 204 -2.99 -7.28 -23.77
C SER A 204 -3.58 -7.60 -22.41
N TRP A 205 -4.23 -6.63 -21.81
CA TRP A 205 -5.05 -6.84 -20.61
C TRP A 205 -6.12 -7.90 -20.90
N GLY A 206 -6.25 -8.86 -19.98
CA GLY A 206 -7.15 -10.00 -20.09
C GLY A 206 -8.60 -9.64 -19.84
#